data_23a07640e74f04da91fa258c10143e63
#
_entry.id   23a07640e74f04da91fa258c10143e63
#
_cell.length_a   1.000
_cell.length_b   1.000
_cell.length_c   1.000
_cell.angle_alpha   90.00
_cell.angle_beta   90.00
_cell.angle_gamma   90.00
#
_symmetry.space_group_name_H-M   'P 1'
#
loop_
_entity.id
_entity.type
_entity.pdbx_description
1 polymer ?
#
loop_
_entity_poly.entity_id
_entity_poly.type
_entity_poly.pdbx_seq_one_letter_code
_entity_poly.pdbx_strand_id
1 'polypeptide(L)'
;MGAALGAAFAYVNSAEPAWYVRLRYPLHYQAIVRAHAHNYQLDPALLAGVIYQESKFNPHARSSSGAIGLMQLLPDTAKGIAVHTGGSKFRVSDLDDPEINVRYGSWYLRHLLDKYGDEETALAAYNAGQQNVDTWRRERKGIAFAETRHYISRVEHLKTLYRRGYRDQLYASR
;
A
#
# COMPACT_ATOMS: atom_id res chain seq x y z
N MET A 1 -25.08 -29.83 -14.55
CA MET A 1 -25.00 -28.38 -14.26
C MET A 1 -23.96 -28.02 -13.21
N GLY A 2 -23.78 -28.77 -12.13
CA GLY A 2 -22.81 -28.43 -11.06
C GLY A 2 -21.34 -28.40 -11.49
N ALA A 3 -20.89 -29.29 -12.37
CA ALA A 3 -19.48 -29.33 -12.82
C ALA A 3 -19.10 -28.10 -13.66
N ALA A 4 -20.00 -27.59 -14.51
CA ALA A 4 -19.75 -26.39 -15.32
C ALA A 4 -19.69 -25.12 -14.46
N LEU A 5 -20.53 -25.00 -13.43
CA LEU A 5 -20.50 -23.89 -12.48
C LEU A 5 -19.21 -23.94 -11.62
N GLY A 6 -18.77 -25.12 -11.19
CA GLY A 6 -17.52 -25.29 -10.47
C GLY A 6 -16.30 -24.93 -11.31
N ALA A 7 -16.27 -25.32 -12.59
CA ALA A 7 -15.19 -24.97 -13.51
C ALA A 7 -15.16 -23.46 -13.80
N ALA A 8 -16.33 -22.83 -14.01
CA ALA A 8 -16.42 -21.39 -14.21
C ALA A 8 -15.96 -20.61 -12.98
N PHE A 9 -16.35 -21.03 -11.78
CA PHE A 9 -15.89 -20.44 -10.52
C PHE A 9 -14.37 -20.58 -10.32
N ALA A 10 -13.82 -21.76 -10.57
CA ALA A 10 -12.39 -22.01 -10.50
C ALA A 10 -11.62 -21.16 -11.52
N TYR A 11 -12.12 -21.04 -12.74
CA TYR A 11 -11.54 -20.19 -13.78
C TYR A 11 -11.53 -18.71 -13.38
N VAL A 12 -12.66 -18.17 -12.91
CA VAL A 12 -12.76 -16.77 -12.47
C VAL A 12 -11.79 -16.50 -11.32
N ASN A 13 -11.69 -17.42 -10.36
CA ASN A 13 -10.83 -17.25 -9.19
C ASN A 13 -9.34 -17.42 -9.53
N SER A 14 -8.98 -18.17 -10.55
CA SER A 14 -7.58 -18.34 -10.99
C SER A 14 -7.13 -17.30 -12.01
N ALA A 15 -8.00 -16.90 -12.93
CA ALA A 15 -7.69 -15.92 -13.97
C ALA A 15 -7.86 -14.47 -13.53
N GLU A 16 -8.66 -14.23 -12.50
CA GLU A 16 -8.96 -12.90 -11.92
C GLU A 16 -9.22 -11.84 -13.00
N PRO A 17 -10.24 -12.01 -13.87
CA PRO A 17 -10.49 -11.07 -14.95
C PRO A 17 -10.81 -9.68 -14.43
N ALA A 18 -10.59 -8.64 -15.24
CA ALA A 18 -10.67 -7.24 -14.79
C ALA A 18 -12.01 -6.89 -14.13
N TRP A 19 -13.14 -7.42 -14.61
CA TRP A 19 -14.45 -7.21 -13.99
C TRP A 19 -14.54 -7.80 -12.57
N TYR A 20 -13.95 -8.99 -12.36
CA TYR A 20 -13.89 -9.63 -11.04
C TYR A 20 -13.00 -8.86 -10.08
N VAL A 21 -11.83 -8.40 -10.56
CA VAL A 21 -10.93 -7.55 -9.78
C VAL A 21 -11.66 -6.29 -9.31
N ARG A 22 -12.39 -5.60 -10.20
CA ARG A 22 -13.16 -4.39 -9.86
C ARG A 22 -14.25 -4.65 -8.82
N LEU A 23 -14.89 -5.81 -8.88
CA LEU A 23 -15.91 -6.19 -7.90
C LEU A 23 -15.29 -6.55 -6.52
N ARG A 24 -14.17 -7.28 -6.53
CA ARG A 24 -13.58 -7.86 -5.31
C ARG A 24 -12.60 -6.90 -4.61
N TYR A 25 -11.94 -6.05 -5.38
CA TYR A 25 -10.89 -5.13 -4.95
C TYR A 25 -11.18 -3.71 -5.49
N PRO A 26 -12.23 -3.03 -5.00
CA PRO A 26 -12.62 -1.72 -5.52
C PRO A 26 -11.51 -0.69 -5.32
N LEU A 27 -11.32 0.17 -6.32
CA LEU A 27 -10.42 1.32 -6.24
C LEU A 27 -11.21 2.56 -5.81
N HIS A 28 -10.83 3.12 -4.69
CA HIS A 28 -11.35 4.41 -4.21
C HIS A 28 -10.26 5.47 -4.25
N TYR A 29 -10.63 6.73 -4.13
CA TYR A 29 -9.68 7.87 -4.11
C TYR A 29 -8.70 7.90 -5.28
N GLN A 30 -9.12 7.44 -6.47
CA GLN A 30 -8.24 7.27 -7.62
C GLN A 30 -7.47 8.55 -8.00
N ALA A 31 -8.08 9.73 -7.87
CA ALA A 31 -7.42 11.00 -8.16
C ALA A 31 -6.26 11.27 -7.19
N ILE A 32 -6.47 11.02 -5.88
CA ILE A 32 -5.45 11.14 -4.83
C ILE A 32 -4.32 10.13 -5.06
N VAL A 33 -4.66 8.86 -5.33
CA VAL A 33 -3.66 7.80 -5.62
C VAL A 33 -2.79 8.20 -6.81
N ARG A 34 -3.39 8.64 -7.94
CA ARG A 34 -2.63 9.07 -9.12
C ARG A 34 -1.74 10.27 -8.85
N ALA A 35 -2.28 11.29 -8.18
CA ALA A 35 -1.54 12.51 -7.89
C ALA A 35 -0.30 12.21 -7.03
N HIS A 36 -0.45 11.44 -5.94
CA HIS A 36 0.68 11.13 -5.06
C HIS A 36 1.61 10.08 -5.65
N ALA A 37 1.12 9.10 -6.43
CA ALA A 37 2.00 8.20 -7.18
C ALA A 37 2.90 8.99 -8.14
N HIS A 38 2.35 9.95 -8.87
CA HIS A 38 3.14 10.83 -9.74
C HIS A 38 4.13 11.70 -8.94
N ASN A 39 3.66 12.39 -7.90
CA ASN A 39 4.47 13.33 -7.12
C ASN A 39 5.67 12.65 -6.43
N TYR A 40 5.50 11.40 -6.00
CA TYR A 40 6.52 10.63 -5.31
C TYR A 40 7.18 9.55 -6.18
N GLN A 41 6.95 9.57 -7.50
CA GLN A 41 7.52 8.62 -8.45
C GLN A 41 7.30 7.16 -8.04
N LEU A 42 6.08 6.85 -7.62
CA LEU A 42 5.63 5.51 -7.28
C LEU A 42 4.82 4.91 -8.43
N ASP A 43 4.84 3.60 -8.54
CA ASP A 43 3.84 2.89 -9.35
C ASP A 43 2.45 3.07 -8.72
N PRO A 44 1.45 3.64 -9.43
CA PRO A 44 0.12 3.85 -8.86
C PRO A 44 -0.59 2.56 -8.49
N ALA A 45 -0.29 1.43 -9.14
CA ALA A 45 -0.82 0.14 -8.76
C ALA A 45 -0.18 -0.40 -7.47
N LEU A 46 1.11 -0.13 -7.24
CA LEU A 46 1.77 -0.42 -5.97
C LEU A 46 1.12 0.38 -4.84
N LEU A 47 0.95 1.68 -5.03
CA LEU A 47 0.32 2.54 -4.02
C LEU A 47 -1.10 2.10 -3.70
N ALA A 48 -1.92 1.77 -4.72
CA ALA A 48 -3.26 1.22 -4.51
C ALA A 48 -3.24 -0.12 -3.77
N GLY A 49 -2.28 -0.99 -4.09
CA GLY A 49 -2.07 -2.28 -3.43
C GLY A 49 -1.74 -2.12 -1.94
N VAL A 50 -0.83 -1.19 -1.60
CA VAL A 50 -0.50 -0.86 -0.20
C VAL A 50 -1.73 -0.32 0.52
N ILE A 51 -2.44 0.66 -0.03
CA ILE A 51 -3.65 1.22 0.59
C ILE A 51 -4.71 0.13 0.84
N TYR A 52 -4.94 -0.75 -0.14
CA TYR A 52 -5.90 -1.84 0.05
C TYR A 52 -5.45 -2.83 1.12
N GLN A 53 -4.18 -3.19 1.15
CA GLN A 53 -3.62 -4.09 2.17
C GLN A 53 -3.74 -3.49 3.57
N GLU A 54 -3.50 -2.20 3.73
CA GLU A 54 -3.52 -1.51 5.02
C GLU A 54 -4.95 -1.27 5.55
N SER A 55 -5.86 -0.82 4.70
CA SER A 55 -7.16 -0.33 5.17
C SER A 55 -8.36 -0.78 4.33
N LYS A 56 -8.16 -1.45 3.19
CA LYS A 56 -9.19 -1.67 2.17
C LYS A 56 -9.87 -0.35 1.73
N PHE A 57 -9.09 0.72 1.66
CA PHE A 57 -9.53 2.08 1.38
C PHE A 57 -10.48 2.68 2.46
N ASN A 58 -10.45 2.20 3.70
CA ASN A 58 -11.18 2.83 4.80
C ASN A 58 -10.35 3.98 5.41
N PRO A 59 -10.76 5.26 5.25
CA PRO A 59 -9.99 6.40 5.77
C PRO A 59 -9.99 6.48 7.30
N HIS A 60 -10.94 5.83 7.95
CA HIS A 60 -11.06 5.80 9.41
C HIS A 60 -10.54 4.50 10.04
N ALA A 61 -9.77 3.72 9.28
CA ALA A 61 -9.17 2.49 9.80
C ALA A 61 -8.25 2.80 10.98
N ARG A 62 -8.31 1.94 12.01
CA ARG A 62 -7.45 1.99 13.19
C ARG A 62 -6.94 0.59 13.48
N SER A 63 -5.64 0.45 13.70
CA SER A 63 -5.07 -0.80 14.18
C SER A 63 -4.98 -0.85 15.71
N SER A 64 -4.78 -2.03 16.25
CA SER A 64 -4.49 -2.22 17.68
C SER A 64 -3.18 -1.52 18.12
N SER A 65 -2.25 -1.33 17.18
CA SER A 65 -0.99 -0.61 17.41
C SER A 65 -1.13 0.91 17.30
N GLY A 66 -2.35 1.43 17.04
CA GLY A 66 -2.62 2.86 16.90
C GLY A 66 -2.30 3.44 15.53
N ALA A 67 -2.11 2.64 14.49
CA ALA A 67 -1.97 3.12 13.13
C ALA A 67 -3.29 3.67 12.58
N ILE A 68 -3.23 4.68 11.72
CA ILE A 68 -4.37 5.51 11.34
C ILE A 68 -4.49 5.63 9.82
N GLY A 69 -5.72 5.47 9.31
CA GLY A 69 -6.17 5.89 8.00
C GLY A 69 -5.80 4.94 6.86
N LEU A 70 -5.86 5.47 5.64
CA LEU A 70 -5.74 4.72 4.39
C LEU A 70 -4.44 3.91 4.29
N MET A 71 -3.33 4.48 4.74
CA MET A 71 -1.99 3.86 4.67
C MET A 71 -1.46 3.45 6.05
N GLN A 72 -2.32 3.41 7.06
CA GLN A 72 -2.02 2.94 8.42
C GLN A 72 -0.74 3.54 9.00
N LEU A 73 -0.66 4.86 9.03
CA LEU A 73 0.49 5.56 9.59
C LEU A 73 0.43 5.61 11.11
N LEU A 74 1.51 5.25 11.76
CA LEU A 74 1.67 5.48 13.18
C LEU A 74 1.84 6.99 13.46
N PRO A 75 1.25 7.52 14.55
CA PRO A 75 1.36 8.93 14.91
C PRO A 75 2.78 9.48 14.92
N ASP A 76 3.73 8.73 15.46
CA ASP A 76 5.11 9.19 15.55
C ASP A 76 5.84 9.16 14.20
N THR A 77 5.52 8.19 13.35
CA THR A 77 5.98 8.19 11.95
C THR A 77 5.46 9.43 11.21
N ALA A 78 4.18 9.73 11.36
CA ALA A 78 3.57 10.89 10.71
C ALA A 78 4.13 12.23 11.22
N LYS A 79 4.40 12.35 12.53
CA LYS A 79 5.10 13.54 13.09
C LYS A 79 6.50 13.69 12.50
N GLY A 80 7.25 12.59 12.38
CA GLY A 80 8.56 12.61 11.72
C GLY A 80 8.48 13.07 10.28
N ILE A 81 7.51 12.57 9.51
CA ILE A 81 7.26 13.01 8.13
C ILE A 81 6.92 14.51 8.08
N ALA A 82 6.05 14.97 8.98
CA ALA A 82 5.68 16.38 9.06
C ALA A 82 6.90 17.30 9.24
N VAL A 83 7.84 16.92 10.11
CA VAL A 83 9.10 17.67 10.32
C VAL A 83 9.90 17.73 9.01
N HIS A 84 10.05 16.63 8.30
CA HIS A 84 10.83 16.58 7.06
C HIS A 84 10.15 17.27 5.88
N THR A 85 8.82 17.40 5.88
CA THR A 85 8.05 17.98 4.78
C THR A 85 7.56 19.41 5.06
N GLY A 86 7.99 20.01 6.16
CA GLY A 86 7.59 21.38 6.55
C GLY A 86 6.16 21.49 7.09
N GLY A 87 5.59 20.39 7.56
CA GLY A 87 4.22 20.30 8.09
C GLY A 87 4.07 20.87 9.51
N SER A 88 4.48 22.11 9.77
CA SER A 88 4.49 22.73 11.11
C SER A 88 3.12 22.80 11.80
N LYS A 89 2.02 22.68 11.05
CA LYS A 89 0.64 22.71 11.57
C LYS A 89 0.00 21.33 11.64
N PHE A 90 0.74 20.25 11.31
CA PHE A 90 0.20 18.90 11.31
C PHE A 90 -0.29 18.47 12.70
N ARG A 91 -1.46 17.87 12.73
CA ARG A 91 -2.07 17.23 13.90
C ARG A 91 -2.32 15.76 13.59
N VAL A 92 -2.26 14.90 14.58
CA VAL A 92 -2.50 13.45 14.41
C VAL A 92 -3.92 13.18 13.86
N SER A 93 -4.90 14.03 14.20
CA SER A 93 -6.26 13.95 13.65
C SER A 93 -6.32 14.14 12.13
N ASP A 94 -5.33 14.82 11.54
CA ASP A 94 -5.30 15.06 10.09
C ASP A 94 -5.04 13.77 9.30
N LEU A 95 -4.61 12.69 9.99
CA LEU A 95 -4.48 11.36 9.37
C LEU A 95 -5.81 10.70 8.99
N ASP A 96 -6.93 11.24 9.41
CA ASP A 96 -8.26 10.83 8.94
C ASP A 96 -8.62 11.44 7.58
N ASP A 97 -7.89 12.48 7.16
CA ASP A 97 -8.05 13.08 5.83
C ASP A 97 -7.33 12.21 4.79
N PRO A 98 -8.06 11.72 3.75
CA PRO A 98 -7.47 10.87 2.71
C PRO A 98 -6.29 11.50 1.99
N GLU A 99 -6.34 12.81 1.71
CA GLU A 99 -5.28 13.54 1.00
C GLU A 99 -4.00 13.58 1.84
N ILE A 100 -4.11 13.93 3.13
CA ILE A 100 -2.97 14.01 4.04
C ILE A 100 -2.38 12.64 4.29
N ASN A 101 -3.23 11.64 4.53
CA ASN A 101 -2.80 10.28 4.82
C ASN A 101 -2.04 9.66 3.65
N VAL A 102 -2.61 9.75 2.42
CA VAL A 102 -1.94 9.19 1.22
C VAL A 102 -0.69 9.98 0.87
N ARG A 103 -0.68 11.31 1.02
CA ARG A 103 0.53 12.11 0.83
C ARG A 103 1.67 11.67 1.74
N TYR A 104 1.41 11.54 3.03
CA TYR A 104 2.43 11.15 4.01
C TYR A 104 2.88 9.70 3.82
N GLY A 105 1.95 8.78 3.58
CA GLY A 105 2.27 7.38 3.31
C GLY A 105 3.07 7.19 2.02
N SER A 106 2.74 7.95 0.96
CA SER A 106 3.49 7.94 -0.29
C SER A 106 4.91 8.48 -0.12
N TRP A 107 5.07 9.59 0.62
CA TRP A 107 6.39 10.11 0.98
C TRP A 107 7.22 9.05 1.73
N TYR A 108 6.60 8.40 2.73
CA TYR A 108 7.28 7.38 3.53
C TYR A 108 7.67 6.16 2.70
N LEU A 109 6.77 5.67 1.85
CA LEU A 109 7.07 4.55 0.94
C LEU A 109 8.22 4.91 -0.02
N ARG A 110 8.22 6.12 -0.60
CA ARG A 110 9.32 6.61 -1.44
C ARG A 110 10.65 6.67 -0.67
N HIS A 111 10.62 7.23 0.55
CA HIS A 111 11.80 7.28 1.42
C HIS A 111 12.39 5.88 1.67
N LEU A 112 11.54 4.87 1.91
CA LEU A 112 11.99 3.50 2.12
C LEU A 112 12.55 2.88 0.83
N LEU A 113 11.94 3.13 -0.32
CA LEU A 113 12.46 2.68 -1.61
C LEU A 113 13.83 3.30 -1.90
N ASP A 114 14.02 4.59 -1.61
CA ASP A 114 15.31 5.27 -1.80
C ASP A 114 16.37 4.73 -0.82
N LYS A 115 15.98 4.45 0.41
CA LYS A 115 16.89 3.93 1.44
C LYS A 115 17.36 2.51 1.12
N TYR A 116 16.47 1.62 0.70
CA TYR A 116 16.78 0.20 0.57
C TYR A 116 17.13 -0.25 -0.85
N GLY A 117 16.68 0.49 -1.86
CA GLY A 117 17.00 0.25 -3.25
C GLY A 117 16.16 -0.83 -3.95
N ASP A 118 15.31 -1.56 -3.22
CA ASP A 118 14.42 -2.58 -3.77
C ASP A 118 13.04 -2.56 -3.09
N GLU A 119 12.01 -3.00 -3.83
CA GLU A 119 10.62 -2.93 -3.40
C GLU A 119 10.32 -3.91 -2.25
N GLU A 120 10.90 -5.11 -2.28
CA GLU A 120 10.67 -6.13 -1.26
C GLU A 120 11.14 -5.64 0.11
N THR A 121 12.37 -5.14 0.18
CA THR A 121 12.96 -4.62 1.43
C THR A 121 12.24 -3.34 1.89
N ALA A 122 11.83 -2.47 0.98
CA ALA A 122 11.05 -1.29 1.31
C ALA A 122 9.67 -1.64 1.91
N LEU A 123 8.97 -2.61 1.32
CA LEU A 123 7.70 -3.12 1.85
C LEU A 123 7.89 -3.82 3.21
N ALA A 124 9.00 -4.56 3.37
CA ALA A 124 9.36 -5.14 4.67
C ALA A 124 9.52 -4.04 5.74
N ALA A 125 10.21 -2.96 5.41
CA ALA A 125 10.42 -1.85 6.33
C ALA A 125 9.15 -1.03 6.59
N TYR A 126 8.27 -0.93 5.62
CA TYR A 126 6.95 -0.32 5.79
C TYR A 126 6.12 -1.06 6.83
N ASN A 127 6.05 -2.39 6.72
CA ASN A 127 5.25 -3.25 7.60
C ASN A 127 5.93 -3.53 8.96
N ALA A 128 7.19 -3.94 8.96
CA ALA A 128 7.89 -4.37 10.17
C ALA A 128 8.65 -3.24 10.87
N GLY A 129 8.80 -2.08 10.23
CA GLY A 129 9.63 -0.98 10.70
C GLY A 129 11.10 -1.09 10.29
N GLN A 130 11.73 0.06 10.06
CA GLN A 130 13.11 0.17 9.59
C GLN A 130 14.13 -0.51 10.51
N GLN A 131 13.94 -0.41 11.83
CA GLN A 131 14.88 -0.98 12.81
C GLN A 131 15.02 -2.50 12.67
N ASN A 132 13.90 -3.20 12.44
CA ASN A 132 13.92 -4.65 12.24
C ASN A 132 14.66 -5.00 10.95
N VAL A 133 14.35 -4.31 9.85
CA VAL A 133 15.00 -4.55 8.56
C VAL A 133 16.49 -4.24 8.62
N ASP A 134 16.89 -3.12 9.22
CA ASP A 134 18.31 -2.76 9.39
C ASP A 134 19.06 -3.81 10.24
N THR A 135 18.39 -4.38 11.26
CA THR A 135 18.96 -5.47 12.07
C THR A 135 19.11 -6.75 11.23
N TRP A 136 18.07 -7.16 10.48
CA TRP A 136 18.16 -8.35 9.64
C TRP A 136 19.27 -8.24 8.58
N ARG A 137 19.42 -7.07 7.96
CA ARG A 137 20.49 -6.81 6.99
C ARG A 137 21.89 -6.91 7.63
N ARG A 138 22.08 -6.29 8.80
CA ARG A 138 23.35 -6.35 9.53
C ARG A 138 23.71 -7.79 9.93
N GLU A 139 22.71 -8.59 10.31
CA GLU A 139 22.88 -9.98 10.69
C GLU A 139 22.90 -10.93 9.49
N ARG A 140 22.79 -10.41 8.25
CA ARG A 140 22.69 -11.19 7.00
C ARG A 140 21.55 -12.20 7.01
N LYS A 141 20.48 -11.88 7.68
CA LYS A 141 19.23 -12.64 7.70
C LYS A 141 18.29 -12.15 6.61
N GLY A 142 17.46 -13.04 6.07
CA GLY A 142 16.31 -12.64 5.26
C GLY A 142 15.23 -11.97 6.12
N ILE A 143 14.08 -11.69 5.53
CA ILE A 143 12.92 -11.13 6.24
C ILE A 143 12.43 -12.15 7.27
N ALA A 144 12.71 -11.88 8.54
CA ALA A 144 12.54 -12.87 9.61
C ALA A 144 11.07 -13.12 9.97
N PHE A 145 10.22 -12.07 9.93
CA PHE A 145 8.82 -12.20 10.33
C PHE A 145 7.97 -12.84 9.22
N ALA A 146 7.26 -13.91 9.56
CA ALA A 146 6.34 -14.57 8.63
C ALA A 146 5.20 -13.64 8.18
N GLU A 147 4.69 -12.82 9.09
CA GLU A 147 3.68 -11.82 8.80
C GLU A 147 4.15 -10.82 7.73
N THR A 148 5.38 -10.33 7.86
CA THR A 148 5.96 -9.39 6.89
C THR A 148 6.15 -10.03 5.51
N ARG A 149 6.62 -11.28 5.44
CA ARG A 149 6.68 -12.01 4.16
C ARG A 149 5.29 -12.17 3.52
N HIS A 150 4.29 -12.48 4.33
CA HIS A 150 2.91 -12.55 3.85
C HIS A 150 2.39 -11.19 3.37
N TYR A 151 2.68 -10.11 4.11
CA TYR A 151 2.35 -8.74 3.72
C TYR A 151 2.91 -8.40 2.34
N ILE A 152 4.20 -8.64 2.12
CA ILE A 152 4.86 -8.38 0.84
C ILE A 152 4.18 -9.13 -0.30
N SER A 153 4.02 -10.45 -0.15
CA SER A 153 3.35 -11.29 -1.16
C SER A 153 1.93 -10.78 -1.47
N ARG A 154 1.19 -10.33 -0.46
CA ARG A 154 -0.15 -9.75 -0.64
C ARG A 154 -0.12 -8.43 -1.39
N VAL A 155 0.82 -7.53 -1.09
CA VAL A 155 0.96 -6.25 -1.78
C VAL A 155 1.36 -6.46 -3.24
N GLU A 156 2.30 -7.34 -3.54
CA GLU A 156 2.72 -7.68 -4.90
C GLU A 156 1.57 -8.26 -5.73
N HIS A 157 0.81 -9.17 -5.14
CA HIS A 157 -0.40 -9.70 -5.77
C HIS A 157 -1.42 -8.60 -6.05
N LEU A 158 -1.74 -7.76 -5.06
CA LEU A 158 -2.65 -6.63 -5.22
C LEU A 158 -2.16 -5.61 -6.27
N LYS A 159 -0.87 -5.30 -6.31
CA LYS A 159 -0.26 -4.47 -7.36
C LYS A 159 -0.55 -5.04 -8.75
N THR A 160 -0.41 -6.34 -8.93
CA THR A 160 -0.72 -7.01 -10.20
C THR A 160 -2.20 -6.90 -10.54
N LEU A 161 -3.10 -7.10 -9.57
CA LEU A 161 -4.54 -6.96 -9.75
C LEU A 161 -4.95 -5.54 -10.12
N TYR A 162 -4.44 -4.53 -9.39
CA TYR A 162 -4.75 -3.13 -9.66
C TYR A 162 -4.23 -2.70 -11.03
N ARG A 163 -3.03 -3.13 -11.43
CA ARG A 163 -2.50 -2.85 -12.77
C ARG A 163 -3.37 -3.43 -13.88
N ARG A 164 -3.91 -4.64 -13.69
CA ARG A 164 -4.81 -5.30 -14.64
C ARG A 164 -6.21 -4.71 -14.63
N GLY A 165 -6.79 -4.55 -13.45
CA GLY A 165 -8.19 -4.16 -13.29
C GLY A 165 -8.47 -2.69 -13.56
N TYR A 166 -7.46 -1.82 -13.32
CA TYR A 166 -7.63 -0.37 -13.29
C TYR A 166 -6.60 0.39 -14.13
N ARG A 167 -6.09 -0.26 -15.21
CA ARG A 167 -5.04 0.32 -16.03
C ARG A 167 -5.39 1.73 -16.51
N ASP A 168 -6.56 1.92 -17.08
CA ASP A 168 -6.98 3.20 -17.63
C ASP A 168 -7.18 4.27 -16.55
N GLN A 169 -7.68 3.86 -15.36
CA GLN A 169 -7.89 4.78 -14.25
C GLN A 169 -6.59 5.18 -13.54
N LEU A 170 -5.59 4.29 -13.49
CA LEU A 170 -4.35 4.54 -12.77
C LEU A 170 -3.25 5.16 -13.64
N TYR A 171 -3.21 4.84 -14.94
CA TYR A 171 -2.12 5.24 -15.84
C TYR A 171 -2.54 6.17 -16.98
N ALA A 172 -3.80 6.64 -17.02
CA ALA A 172 -4.21 7.61 -18.03
C ALA A 172 -3.36 8.88 -17.91
N SER A 173 -2.73 9.30 -19.01
CA SER A 173 -2.13 10.62 -19.15
C SER A 173 -3.22 11.68 -18.95
N ARG A 174 -2.90 12.78 -18.26
CA ARG A 174 -3.76 13.97 -18.24
C ARG A 174 -3.76 14.63 -19.60
#